data_b1528dde8068ee7cefdf44eb86f5e1f3
#
_entry.id   b1528dde8068ee7cefdf44eb86f5e1f3
#
_cell.length_a   1.000
_cell.length_b   1.000
_cell.length_c   1.000
_cell.angle_alpha   90.00
_cell.angle_beta   90.00
_cell.angle_gamma   90.00
#
_symmetry.space_group_name_H-M   'P 1'
#
loop_
_entity.id
_entity.type
_entity.pdbx_description
1 polymer ?
#
loop_
_entity_poly.entity_id
_entity_poly.type
_entity_poly.pdbx_seq_one_letter_code
_entity_poly.pdbx_strand_id
1 'polypeptide(L)'
;ILIVGGVAGGASVAARARRLDARSEIIMFERGHHVSFSNCALPYYLSGTVKNSDALVMMSPEKFKKQYDIEARTDSEVLSVDREKKTIRVKNGCTGDVYEERYDILVLSPGASPIRPKSIEGVDRPNVFTVRNVTDIVNLKKFVTDCQIRDVAVVGGGFIGIEVAENLNMDGRHVSVIEAQNQIMAPFD
;
A
#
# COMPACT_ATOMS: atom_id res chain seq x y z
N ILE A 1 -18.75 -12.29 -5.50
CA ILE A 1 -18.37 -10.91 -5.05
C ILE A 1 -16.95 -10.67 -5.48
N LEU A 2 -16.70 -9.61 -6.28
CA LEU A 2 -15.35 -9.17 -6.60
C LEU A 2 -15.01 -7.90 -5.80
N ILE A 3 -13.76 -7.81 -5.32
CA ILE A 3 -13.27 -6.70 -4.50
C ILE A 3 -11.98 -6.16 -5.12
N VAL A 4 -11.96 -4.88 -5.46
CA VAL A 4 -10.80 -4.17 -6.00
C VAL A 4 -10.08 -3.45 -4.88
N GLY A 5 -8.82 -3.83 -4.63
CA GLY A 5 -7.98 -3.38 -3.52
C GLY A 5 -8.03 -4.33 -2.33
N GLY A 6 -6.87 -4.79 -1.90
CA GLY A 6 -6.69 -5.87 -0.92
C GLY A 6 -6.18 -5.44 0.44
N VAL A 7 -6.18 -4.13 0.76
CA VAL A 7 -5.63 -3.67 2.03
C VAL A 7 -6.77 -3.38 3.03
N ALA A 8 -6.84 -2.22 3.67
CA ALA A 8 -7.74 -1.97 4.77
C ALA A 8 -9.23 -2.14 4.41
N GLY A 9 -9.71 -1.41 3.39
CA GLY A 9 -11.11 -1.44 2.98
C GLY A 9 -11.53 -2.79 2.41
N GLY A 10 -10.80 -3.28 1.40
CA GLY A 10 -11.14 -4.52 0.73
C GLY A 10 -11.04 -5.75 1.61
N ALA A 11 -9.96 -5.88 2.39
CA ALA A 11 -9.79 -6.99 3.34
C ALA A 11 -10.90 -7.01 4.40
N SER A 12 -11.29 -5.85 4.92
CA SER A 12 -12.37 -5.73 5.89
C SER A 12 -13.72 -6.14 5.31
N VAL A 13 -14.04 -5.66 4.10
CA VAL A 13 -15.26 -6.02 3.39
C VAL A 13 -15.29 -7.51 3.07
N ALA A 14 -14.18 -8.08 2.56
CA ALA A 14 -14.07 -9.50 2.25
C ALA A 14 -14.38 -10.38 3.46
N ALA A 15 -13.73 -10.10 4.58
CA ALA A 15 -13.95 -10.84 5.82
C ALA A 15 -15.38 -10.64 6.39
N ARG A 16 -15.95 -9.45 6.23
CA ARG A 16 -17.34 -9.21 6.65
C ARG A 16 -18.33 -9.91 5.74
N ALA A 17 -18.17 -9.85 4.44
CA ALA A 17 -19.03 -10.50 3.47
C ALA A 17 -19.07 -12.02 3.73
N ARG A 18 -17.93 -12.67 3.93
CA ARG A 18 -17.86 -14.08 4.28
C ARG A 18 -18.63 -14.45 5.53
N ARG A 19 -18.58 -13.62 6.57
CA ARG A 19 -19.36 -13.84 7.80
C ARG A 19 -20.86 -13.71 7.61
N LEU A 20 -21.30 -12.93 6.62
CA LEU A 20 -22.71 -12.74 6.30
C LEU A 20 -23.24 -13.81 5.34
N ASP A 21 -22.39 -14.27 4.43
CA ASP A 21 -22.75 -15.33 3.49
C ASP A 21 -21.58 -16.30 3.31
N ALA A 22 -21.76 -17.50 3.86
CA ALA A 22 -20.76 -18.57 3.80
C ALA A 22 -20.63 -19.19 2.40
N ARG A 23 -21.60 -18.98 1.49
CA ARG A 23 -21.65 -19.63 0.18
C ARG A 23 -21.17 -18.75 -0.96
N SER A 24 -21.08 -17.45 -0.77
CA SER A 24 -20.59 -16.54 -1.80
C SER A 24 -19.15 -16.87 -2.19
N GLU A 25 -18.87 -16.88 -3.49
CA GLU A 25 -17.50 -16.80 -3.99
C GLU A 25 -16.99 -15.37 -3.81
N ILE A 26 -15.82 -15.22 -3.19
CA ILE A 26 -15.21 -13.91 -2.91
C ILE A 26 -13.79 -13.90 -3.45
N ILE A 27 -13.55 -13.02 -4.43
CA ILE A 27 -12.23 -12.81 -5.03
C ILE A 27 -11.80 -11.35 -4.78
N MET A 28 -10.61 -11.16 -4.27
CA MET A 28 -10.01 -9.86 -3.99
C MET A 28 -8.80 -9.65 -4.88
N PHE A 29 -8.73 -8.52 -5.58
CA PHE A 29 -7.65 -8.15 -6.48
C PHE A 29 -6.82 -7.04 -5.86
N GLU A 30 -5.51 -7.29 -5.75
CA GLU A 30 -4.55 -6.30 -5.27
C GLU A 30 -3.42 -6.15 -6.30
N ARG A 31 -3.15 -4.91 -6.72
CA ARG A 31 -2.11 -4.64 -7.71
C ARG A 31 -0.69 -4.81 -7.18
N GLY A 32 -0.51 -4.69 -5.85
CA GLY A 32 0.76 -4.90 -5.18
C GLY A 32 0.97 -6.34 -4.74
N HIS A 33 2.18 -6.63 -4.23
CA HIS A 33 2.57 -7.96 -3.76
C HIS A 33 1.90 -8.38 -2.45
N HIS A 34 1.36 -7.44 -1.68
CA HIS A 34 0.87 -7.70 -0.33
C HIS A 34 -0.57 -7.25 -0.15
N VAL A 35 -1.39 -8.13 0.40
CA VAL A 35 -2.72 -7.83 0.91
C VAL A 35 -2.66 -7.60 2.43
N SER A 36 -3.65 -6.90 2.97
CA SER A 36 -3.86 -6.79 4.42
C SER A 36 -2.61 -6.43 5.23
N PHE A 37 -1.85 -5.45 4.79
CA PHE A 37 -0.72 -4.94 5.56
C PHE A 37 -1.10 -3.71 6.38
N SER A 38 -0.35 -3.46 7.46
CA SER A 38 -0.53 -2.31 8.33
C SER A 38 0.12 -1.06 7.74
N ASN A 39 -0.69 -0.15 7.18
CA ASN A 39 -0.19 1.12 6.64
C ASN A 39 0.48 1.97 7.74
N CYS A 40 -0.12 2.03 8.94
CA CYS A 40 0.40 2.84 10.03
C CYS A 40 1.69 2.28 10.65
N ALA A 41 2.01 1.00 10.42
CA ALA A 41 3.23 0.40 10.93
C ALA A 41 4.43 0.56 9.98
N LEU A 42 4.22 1.01 8.74
CA LEU A 42 5.29 1.16 7.76
C LEU A 42 6.47 2.02 8.26
N PRO A 43 6.26 3.22 8.84
CA PRO A 43 7.36 4.05 9.33
C PRO A 43 8.20 3.36 10.41
N TYR A 44 7.59 2.57 11.29
CA TYR A 44 8.27 1.87 12.39
C TYR A 44 9.24 0.78 11.93
N TYR A 45 9.14 0.37 10.67
CA TYR A 45 10.14 -0.51 10.06
C TYR A 45 11.46 0.23 9.79
N LEU A 46 11.43 1.55 9.55
CA LEU A 46 12.64 2.36 9.35
C LEU A 46 13.49 2.43 10.62
N SER A 47 12.88 2.70 11.77
CA SER A 47 13.58 2.73 13.06
C SER A 47 14.02 1.37 13.58
N GLY A 48 13.52 0.27 12.98
CA GLY A 48 13.76 -1.09 13.50
C GLY A 48 12.86 -1.46 14.68
N THR A 49 11.89 -0.62 15.05
CA THR A 49 10.83 -0.98 16.01
C THR A 49 10.06 -2.21 15.50
N VAL A 50 9.71 -2.22 14.23
CA VAL A 50 9.30 -3.44 13.51
C VAL A 50 10.54 -4.04 12.87
N LYS A 51 10.99 -5.19 13.39
CA LYS A 51 12.27 -5.80 13.00
C LYS A 51 12.23 -6.52 11.67
N ASN A 52 11.07 -7.09 11.29
CA ASN A 52 10.89 -7.87 10.07
C ASN A 52 9.74 -7.30 9.25
N SER A 53 9.95 -7.09 7.96
CA SER A 53 8.91 -6.63 7.03
C SER A 53 7.69 -7.56 6.97
N ASP A 54 7.88 -8.86 7.21
CA ASP A 54 6.76 -9.82 7.23
C ASP A 54 5.76 -9.52 8.34
N ALA A 55 6.22 -8.90 9.45
CA ALA A 55 5.35 -8.48 10.54
C ALA A 55 4.41 -7.31 10.16
N LEU A 56 4.69 -6.62 9.06
CA LEU A 56 3.80 -5.61 8.50
C LEU A 56 2.58 -6.24 7.81
N VAL A 57 2.67 -7.50 7.35
CA VAL A 57 1.61 -8.20 6.64
C VAL A 57 0.77 -9.01 7.63
N MET A 58 -0.44 -8.54 7.89
CA MET A 58 -1.34 -9.17 8.87
C MET A 58 -1.94 -10.48 8.36
N MET A 59 -2.27 -10.52 7.06
CA MET A 59 -2.86 -11.68 6.40
C MET A 59 -2.22 -11.89 5.04
N SER A 60 -1.77 -13.11 4.74
CA SER A 60 -1.34 -13.50 3.39
C SER A 60 -2.52 -14.04 2.56
N PRO A 61 -2.37 -14.15 1.22
CA PRO A 61 -3.37 -14.82 0.36
C PRO A 61 -3.76 -16.22 0.85
N GLU A 62 -2.78 -17.01 1.28
CA GLU A 62 -3.00 -18.37 1.77
C GLU A 62 -3.79 -18.38 3.08
N LYS A 63 -3.52 -17.42 3.99
CA LYS A 63 -4.30 -17.27 5.22
C LYS A 63 -5.74 -16.84 4.92
N PHE A 64 -5.97 -15.93 3.96
CA PHE A 64 -7.30 -15.58 3.51
C PHE A 64 -8.06 -16.79 2.97
N LYS A 65 -7.41 -17.60 2.12
CA LYS A 65 -8.01 -18.82 1.60
C LYS A 65 -8.33 -19.83 2.70
N LYS A 66 -7.37 -20.10 3.60
CA LYS A 66 -7.51 -21.11 4.66
C LYS A 66 -8.55 -20.72 5.72
N GLN A 67 -8.58 -19.45 6.15
CA GLN A 67 -9.42 -19.02 7.28
C GLN A 67 -10.81 -18.57 6.85
N TYR A 68 -10.91 -17.98 5.65
CA TYR A 68 -12.14 -17.32 5.20
C TYR A 68 -12.65 -17.85 3.86
N ASP A 69 -11.95 -18.79 3.24
CA ASP A 69 -12.23 -19.23 1.86
C ASP A 69 -12.38 -18.04 0.88
N ILE A 70 -11.51 -17.05 1.02
CA ILE A 70 -11.40 -15.89 0.15
C ILE A 70 -10.18 -16.07 -0.74
N GLU A 71 -10.38 -15.94 -2.06
CA GLU A 71 -9.27 -15.90 -3.01
C GLU A 71 -8.71 -14.47 -3.08
N ALA A 72 -7.45 -14.28 -2.67
CA ALA A 72 -6.75 -13.00 -2.78
C ALA A 72 -5.68 -13.11 -3.87
N ARG A 73 -5.88 -12.37 -4.97
CA ARG A 73 -4.96 -12.32 -6.10
C ARG A 73 -4.10 -11.07 -5.97
N THR A 74 -2.85 -11.24 -5.59
CA THR A 74 -1.83 -10.18 -5.64
C THR A 74 -1.29 -10.01 -7.05
N ASP A 75 -0.54 -8.93 -7.29
CA ASP A 75 -0.01 -8.58 -8.62
C ASP A 75 -1.08 -8.57 -9.71
N SER A 76 -2.29 -8.20 -9.32
CA SER A 76 -3.48 -8.27 -10.15
C SER A 76 -4.17 -6.91 -10.21
N GLU A 77 -3.85 -6.14 -11.25
CA GLU A 77 -4.36 -4.78 -11.43
C GLU A 77 -5.68 -4.78 -12.21
N VAL A 78 -6.74 -4.26 -11.60
CA VAL A 78 -8.00 -4.02 -12.29
C VAL A 78 -7.88 -2.75 -13.13
N LEU A 79 -7.96 -2.91 -14.44
CA LEU A 79 -7.77 -1.83 -15.41
C LEU A 79 -9.06 -1.07 -15.72
N SER A 80 -10.19 -1.78 -15.78
CA SER A 80 -11.48 -1.19 -16.13
C SER A 80 -12.65 -2.01 -15.59
N VAL A 81 -13.82 -1.36 -15.51
CA VAL A 81 -15.09 -1.97 -15.12
C VAL A 81 -16.10 -1.73 -16.23
N ASP A 82 -16.72 -2.82 -16.73
CA ASP A 82 -17.88 -2.77 -17.60
C ASP A 82 -19.14 -3.04 -16.75
N ARG A 83 -19.93 -1.99 -16.52
CA ARG A 83 -21.11 -2.07 -15.66
C ARG A 83 -22.29 -2.77 -16.34
N GLU A 84 -22.38 -2.69 -17.67
CA GLU A 84 -23.46 -3.31 -18.44
C GLU A 84 -23.30 -4.81 -18.50
N LYS A 85 -22.07 -5.27 -18.81
CA LYS A 85 -21.72 -6.68 -18.84
C LYS A 85 -21.44 -7.28 -17.46
N LYS A 86 -21.31 -6.43 -16.42
CA LYS A 86 -20.86 -6.81 -15.09
C LYS A 86 -19.54 -7.59 -15.13
N THR A 87 -18.55 -7.03 -15.81
CA THR A 87 -17.19 -7.57 -15.89
C THR A 87 -16.16 -6.55 -15.47
N ILE A 88 -15.01 -7.04 -15.01
CA ILE A 88 -13.79 -6.27 -14.84
C ILE A 88 -12.70 -6.83 -15.74
N ARG A 89 -11.79 -5.97 -16.22
CA ARG A 89 -10.56 -6.39 -16.89
C ARG A 89 -9.41 -6.32 -15.92
N VAL A 90 -8.68 -7.41 -15.80
CA VAL A 90 -7.59 -7.58 -14.86
C VAL A 90 -6.31 -7.86 -15.62
N LYS A 91 -5.22 -7.17 -15.25
CA LYS A 91 -3.87 -7.44 -15.72
C LYS A 91 -3.09 -8.20 -14.66
N ASN A 92 -2.55 -9.35 -15.02
CA ASN A 92 -1.59 -10.06 -14.20
C ASN A 92 -0.21 -9.36 -14.32
N GLY A 93 0.30 -8.84 -13.21
CA GLY A 93 1.58 -8.11 -13.18
C GLY A 93 2.80 -9.01 -13.40
N CYS A 94 2.69 -10.32 -13.11
CA CYS A 94 3.79 -11.27 -13.30
C CYS A 94 3.91 -11.73 -14.75
N THR A 95 2.79 -12.05 -15.41
CA THR A 95 2.78 -12.57 -16.78
C THR A 95 2.52 -11.50 -17.84
N GLY A 96 1.88 -10.39 -17.44
CA GLY A 96 1.43 -9.34 -18.36
C GLY A 96 0.08 -9.64 -19.03
N ASP A 97 -0.50 -10.83 -18.81
CA ASP A 97 -1.76 -11.24 -19.40
C ASP A 97 -2.92 -10.38 -18.91
N VAL A 98 -3.89 -10.15 -19.81
CA VAL A 98 -5.12 -9.44 -19.49
C VAL A 98 -6.30 -10.37 -19.68
N TYR A 99 -7.15 -10.48 -18.68
CA TYR A 99 -8.32 -11.34 -18.68
C TYR A 99 -9.54 -10.62 -18.11
N GLU A 100 -10.73 -11.22 -18.27
CA GLU A 100 -11.98 -10.69 -17.74
C GLU A 100 -12.53 -11.60 -16.64
N GLU A 101 -13.11 -10.97 -15.61
CA GLU A 101 -13.86 -11.65 -14.54
C GLU A 101 -15.26 -11.06 -14.44
N ARG A 102 -16.26 -11.93 -14.22
CA ARG A 102 -17.66 -11.53 -14.02
C ARG A 102 -17.97 -11.35 -12.55
N TYR A 103 -18.89 -10.42 -12.25
CA TYR A 103 -19.34 -10.19 -10.89
C TYR A 103 -20.87 -10.04 -10.80
N ASP A 104 -21.44 -10.44 -9.67
CA ASP A 104 -22.80 -10.05 -9.26
C ASP A 104 -22.72 -8.76 -8.44
N ILE A 105 -21.74 -8.70 -7.52
CA ILE A 105 -21.46 -7.56 -6.66
C ILE A 105 -19.99 -7.16 -6.83
N LEU A 106 -19.76 -5.87 -7.06
CA LEU A 106 -18.42 -5.29 -7.15
C LEU A 106 -18.19 -4.27 -6.03
N VAL A 107 -17.10 -4.44 -5.31
CA VAL A 107 -16.64 -3.50 -4.27
C VAL A 107 -15.39 -2.81 -4.78
N LEU A 108 -15.37 -1.47 -4.70
CA LEU A 108 -14.23 -0.65 -5.09
C LEU A 108 -13.55 -0.05 -3.86
N SER A 109 -12.34 -0.50 -3.56
CA SER A 109 -11.48 -0.03 -2.48
C SER A 109 -10.04 0.22 -2.99
N PRO A 110 -9.86 0.96 -4.11
CA PRO A 110 -8.57 1.05 -4.81
C PRO A 110 -7.51 1.82 -4.03
N GLY A 111 -7.89 2.51 -2.96
CA GLY A 111 -6.98 3.35 -2.18
C GLY A 111 -6.51 4.58 -2.96
N ALA A 112 -5.28 5.01 -2.70
CA ALA A 112 -4.65 6.16 -3.33
C ALA A 112 -3.22 5.81 -3.79
N SER A 113 -2.70 6.63 -4.69
CA SER A 113 -1.28 6.60 -5.10
C SER A 113 -0.59 7.88 -4.64
N PRO A 114 0.68 7.81 -4.23
CA PRO A 114 1.45 9.00 -3.91
C PRO A 114 1.55 9.95 -5.10
N ILE A 115 1.39 11.23 -4.86
CA ILE A 115 1.60 12.25 -5.88
C ILE A 115 3.09 12.53 -5.97
N ARG A 116 3.64 12.50 -7.19
CA ARG A 116 4.98 12.99 -7.51
C ARG A 116 4.84 14.25 -8.36
N PRO A 117 4.93 15.45 -7.76
CA PRO A 117 4.69 16.70 -8.48
C PRO A 117 5.75 16.91 -9.56
N LYS A 118 5.33 16.94 -10.82
CA LYS A 118 6.23 17.12 -11.97
C LYS A 118 6.88 18.50 -12.02
N SER A 119 6.36 19.46 -11.26
CA SER A 119 6.97 20.78 -11.07
C SER A 119 8.25 20.77 -10.24
N ILE A 120 8.52 19.69 -9.51
CA ILE A 120 9.74 19.54 -8.74
C ILE A 120 10.78 18.86 -9.62
N GLU A 121 11.82 19.60 -9.98
CA GLU A 121 12.92 19.06 -10.77
C GLU A 121 13.62 17.92 -10.02
N GLY A 122 13.87 16.81 -10.72
CA GLY A 122 14.52 15.64 -10.14
C GLY A 122 13.62 14.73 -9.31
N VAL A 123 12.29 14.94 -9.29
CA VAL A 123 11.33 14.11 -8.53
C VAL A 123 11.35 12.62 -8.90
N ASP A 124 11.81 12.29 -10.11
CA ASP A 124 11.91 10.91 -10.60
C ASP A 124 13.31 10.30 -10.44
N ARG A 125 14.23 10.97 -9.72
CA ARG A 125 15.58 10.44 -9.47
C ARG A 125 15.54 9.17 -8.60
N PRO A 126 16.52 8.26 -8.72
CA PRO A 126 16.54 6.98 -8.00
C PRO A 126 16.60 7.11 -6.46
N ASN A 127 17.03 8.26 -5.96
CA ASN A 127 17.10 8.57 -4.52
C ASN A 127 15.84 9.28 -4.00
N VAL A 128 14.77 9.36 -4.78
CA VAL A 128 13.48 9.92 -4.39
C VAL A 128 12.47 8.79 -4.17
N PHE A 129 12.00 8.67 -2.95
CA PHE A 129 11.08 7.63 -2.51
C PHE A 129 9.73 8.21 -2.13
N THR A 130 8.71 7.40 -2.23
CA THR A 130 7.39 7.62 -1.63
C THR A 130 7.09 6.47 -0.68
N VAL A 131 6.29 6.70 0.34
CA VAL A 131 5.92 5.67 1.32
C VAL A 131 4.42 5.42 1.21
N ARG A 132 4.05 4.24 0.68
CA ARG A 132 2.66 3.86 0.50
C ARG A 132 2.38 2.40 0.86
N ASN A 133 3.34 1.51 0.63
CA ASN A 133 3.18 0.07 0.81
C ASN A 133 4.45 -0.58 1.39
N VAL A 134 4.39 -1.90 1.62
CA VAL A 134 5.52 -2.66 2.19
C VAL A 134 6.75 -2.61 1.28
N THR A 135 6.58 -2.72 -0.03
CA THR A 135 7.69 -2.65 -0.98
C THR A 135 8.41 -1.32 -0.93
N ASP A 136 7.65 -0.22 -0.86
CA ASP A 136 8.22 1.13 -0.76
C ASP A 136 9.10 1.29 0.48
N ILE A 137 8.60 0.87 1.64
CA ILE A 137 9.32 1.05 2.91
C ILE A 137 10.55 0.14 3.00
N VAL A 138 10.49 -1.07 2.45
CA VAL A 138 11.62 -2.00 2.39
C VAL A 138 12.72 -1.44 1.49
N ASN A 139 12.34 -0.92 0.30
CA ASN A 139 13.28 -0.32 -0.63
C ASN A 139 13.94 0.94 -0.06
N LEU A 140 13.16 1.80 0.62
CA LEU A 140 13.69 2.97 1.30
C LEU A 140 14.70 2.58 2.39
N LYS A 141 14.33 1.66 3.29
CA LYS A 141 15.24 1.20 4.34
C LYS A 141 16.52 0.59 3.78
N LYS A 142 16.38 -0.25 2.76
CA LYS A 142 17.52 -0.85 2.09
C LYS A 142 18.45 0.22 1.50
N PHE A 143 17.90 1.19 0.78
CA PHE A 143 18.68 2.27 0.17
C PHE A 143 19.45 3.10 1.20
N VAL A 144 18.77 3.56 2.26
CA VAL A 144 19.44 4.39 3.28
C VAL A 144 20.50 3.61 4.07
N THR A 145 20.33 2.30 4.19
CA THR A 145 21.32 1.43 4.88
C THR A 145 22.50 1.10 3.98
N ASP A 146 22.26 0.57 2.78
CA ASP A 146 23.31 0.11 1.86
C ASP A 146 24.19 1.26 1.37
N CYS A 147 23.60 2.43 1.13
CA CYS A 147 24.31 3.64 0.72
C CYS A 147 24.84 4.46 1.90
N GLN A 148 24.67 4.00 3.14
CA GLN A 148 25.09 4.70 4.36
C GLN A 148 24.65 6.17 4.40
N ILE A 149 23.40 6.43 3.96
CA ILE A 149 22.83 7.78 3.89
C ILE A 149 22.71 8.34 5.30
N ARG A 150 23.24 9.55 5.54
CA ARG A 150 23.13 10.26 6.82
C ARG A 150 22.07 11.34 6.80
N ASP A 151 21.99 12.07 5.70
CA ASP A 151 21.13 13.24 5.59
C ASP A 151 19.93 12.89 4.70
N VAL A 152 18.73 13.10 5.21
CA VAL A 152 17.47 12.79 4.53
C VAL A 152 16.55 14.01 4.56
N ALA A 153 15.99 14.37 3.41
CA ALA A 153 14.94 15.37 3.31
C ALA A 153 13.58 14.67 3.18
N VAL A 154 12.66 15.03 4.04
CA VAL A 154 11.25 14.61 3.98
C VAL A 154 10.41 15.77 3.46
N VAL A 155 9.79 15.63 2.31
CA VAL A 155 8.96 16.64 1.68
C VAL A 155 7.49 16.38 2.02
N GLY A 156 6.89 17.29 2.76
CA GLY A 156 5.55 17.23 3.32
C GLY A 156 5.56 16.98 4.83
N GLY A 157 5.04 17.93 5.58
CA GLY A 157 4.94 17.90 7.07
C GLY A 157 3.60 17.37 7.59
N GLY A 158 2.89 16.55 6.81
CA GLY A 158 1.68 15.85 7.25
C GLY A 158 2.01 14.60 8.08
N PHE A 159 0.98 13.84 8.50
CA PHE A 159 1.14 12.65 9.37
C PHE A 159 2.20 11.68 8.89
N ILE A 160 2.12 11.25 7.62
CA ILE A 160 3.07 10.27 7.06
C ILE A 160 4.50 10.83 7.09
N GLY A 161 4.66 12.11 6.67
CA GLY A 161 5.99 12.74 6.62
C GLY A 161 6.63 12.86 8.00
N ILE A 162 5.86 13.28 9.01
CA ILE A 162 6.34 13.40 10.39
C ILE A 162 6.70 12.03 10.98
N GLU A 163 5.84 11.01 10.81
CA GLU A 163 6.15 9.66 11.29
C GLU A 163 7.40 9.06 10.61
N VAL A 164 7.57 9.29 9.30
CA VAL A 164 8.77 8.86 8.57
C VAL A 164 10.00 9.61 9.08
N ALA A 165 9.89 10.94 9.28
CA ALA A 165 10.99 11.76 9.79
C ALA A 165 11.44 11.32 11.19
N GLU A 166 10.48 11.09 12.09
CA GLU A 166 10.74 10.59 13.44
C GLU A 166 11.49 9.26 13.40
N ASN A 167 10.99 8.29 12.63
CA ASN A 167 11.57 6.96 12.59
C ASN A 167 12.95 6.93 11.89
N LEU A 168 13.20 7.78 10.90
CA LEU A 168 14.53 7.95 10.32
C LEU A 168 15.51 8.62 11.31
N ASN A 169 15.03 9.58 12.10
CA ASN A 169 15.83 10.18 13.15
C ASN A 169 16.17 9.18 14.25
N MET A 170 15.23 8.34 14.67
CA MET A 170 15.46 7.22 15.60
C MET A 170 16.48 6.20 15.06
N ASP A 171 16.56 6.02 13.73
CA ASP A 171 17.58 5.20 13.04
C ASP A 171 18.96 5.90 12.96
N GLY A 172 19.09 7.10 13.57
CA GLY A 172 20.34 7.88 13.65
C GLY A 172 20.62 8.74 12.41
N ARG A 173 19.61 9.06 11.60
CA ARG A 173 19.74 9.95 10.43
C ARG A 173 19.50 11.40 10.82
N HIS A 174 20.15 12.31 10.13
CA HIS A 174 19.81 13.73 10.18
C HIS A 174 18.65 14.00 9.22
N VAL A 175 17.52 14.43 9.75
CA VAL A 175 16.31 14.59 8.96
C VAL A 175 15.91 16.06 8.89
N SER A 176 15.69 16.55 7.67
CA SER A 176 15.11 17.86 7.40
C SER A 176 13.71 17.69 6.86
N VAL A 177 12.71 18.30 7.48
CA VAL A 177 11.33 18.32 6.98
C VAL A 177 11.09 19.62 6.21
N ILE A 178 10.59 19.50 5.01
CA ILE A 178 10.26 20.63 4.10
C ILE A 178 8.76 20.66 3.94
N GLU A 179 8.13 21.76 4.38
CA GLU A 179 6.69 21.98 4.29
C GLU A 179 6.40 23.27 3.54
N ALA A 180 5.43 23.23 2.62
CA ALA A 180 5.04 24.39 1.82
C ALA A 180 4.10 25.35 2.55
N GLN A 181 3.39 24.86 3.58
CA GLN A 181 2.49 25.64 4.40
C GLN A 181 3.24 26.26 5.59
N ASN A 182 2.55 27.17 6.29
CA ASN A 182 3.15 27.91 7.42
C ASN A 182 3.38 27.04 8.67
N GLN A 183 2.83 25.83 8.71
CA GLN A 183 3.02 24.90 9.82
C GLN A 183 2.99 23.44 9.34
N ILE A 184 3.68 22.59 10.06
CA ILE A 184 3.54 21.14 9.94
C ILE A 184 2.23 20.67 10.62
N MET A 185 1.74 19.50 10.25
CA MET A 185 0.52 18.92 10.84
C MET A 185 -0.67 19.87 10.80
N ALA A 186 -0.88 20.56 9.68
CA ALA A 186 -1.89 21.61 9.50
C ALA A 186 -3.33 21.31 10.01
N PRO A 187 -3.80 20.05 10.17
CA PRO A 187 -5.09 19.76 10.82
C PRO A 187 -5.13 20.01 12.33
N PHE A 188 -3.98 20.25 12.96
CA PHE A 188 -3.90 20.57 14.39
C PHE A 188 -3.58 22.06 14.57
N ASP A 189 -4.21 22.68 15.58
CA ASP A 189 -3.99 24.06 16.00
C ASP A 189 -2.65 24.23 16.72
#